data_00c29aa05a1fe290673fa9ff9b33205d
#
_entry.id   00c29aa05a1fe290673fa9ff9b33205d
#
_cell.length_a   1.000
_cell.length_b   1.000
_cell.length_c   1.000
_cell.angle_alpha   90.00
_cell.angle_beta   90.00
_cell.angle_gamma   90.00
#
_symmetry.space_group_name_H-M   'P 1'
#
loop_
_entity.id
_entity.type
_entity.pdbx_description
1 polymer ?
#
loop_
_entity_poly.entity_id
_entity_poly.type
_entity_poly.pdbx_seq_one_letter_code
_entity_poly.pdbx_strand_id
1 'polypeptide(L)'
;NGSYSLQQPYRLQIRVVNIWTERKNTMLHKGYERKIDQLVNELTLEEKIKMIHGAGLFRTGAVERLGIPPIVMSDGPTGVRFEFFNDNWGRAGHNDDGVTYCPSNSAIAATWNRELAGKSGTVLGEEARGRGKDIILAPGVNVMRTPLCGRNFEYFSEDPYLISEMAVPVIEGIESSDVGACVKHFAVNNQETERNWVNVEIDERTLREIYLPAFEAAVKKAKVRSIMGAYNLFRGVHCCENNELLGEILRKEWNYDGLIVSDWGGIHDTKAAAESPIDVEMSIYANFDEYCMADPLLKAVRNGEIEEERIDEKVKSILRFMLRVKMIDIVEVESGDNEQTAISAGCTEQKPAVYAVRDWSRKKGSYDTSAHQDAVLETARESIVLLKNEDQRLPLAPEKTHRLLVIGHNAAKLHSNGGGSAEIAALYEINPLLGIKMELGGNCEVTYAEGYYVPDKNRQQVLNWQEVSLDELASEQGAYEGNDPEGRKIQKALREEAVALASEYDDVIFVGGLNHDTDEEGYDRPDLKLPYHQDELIT
;
A
#
# COMPACT_ATOMS: atom_id res chain seq x y z
N ASN A 1 -16.56 -51.28 23.66
CA ASN A 1 -15.32 -51.85 24.13
C ASN A 1 -14.23 -51.59 23.10
N GLY A 2 -13.24 -50.77 23.43
CA GLY A 2 -12.02 -50.60 22.63
C GLY A 2 -11.84 -49.15 22.13
N SER A 3 -11.65 -48.22 23.05
CA SER A 3 -11.10 -46.89 22.76
C SER A 3 -9.58 -47.00 22.65
N TYR A 4 -9.01 -46.85 21.47
CA TYR A 4 -7.58 -46.62 21.31
C TYR A 4 -7.33 -45.11 21.09
N SER A 5 -6.74 -44.51 22.09
CA SER A 5 -6.22 -43.12 22.04
C SER A 5 -4.86 -43.12 21.32
N LEU A 6 -4.82 -42.65 20.07
CA LEU A 6 -3.60 -42.35 19.32
C LEU A 6 -3.40 -40.84 19.24
N GLN A 7 -2.95 -40.21 20.36
CA GLN A 7 -2.66 -38.75 20.38
C GLN A 7 -1.42 -38.36 21.20
N GLN A 8 -0.30 -39.12 21.15
CA GLN A 8 0.91 -38.62 21.82
C GLN A 8 2.22 -38.49 21.01
N PRO A 9 2.48 -39.13 19.87
CA PRO A 9 3.77 -38.93 19.21
C PRO A 9 3.87 -37.61 18.41
N TYR A 10 2.76 -37.06 17.88
CA TYR A 10 2.82 -35.87 17.00
C TYR A 10 3.13 -34.56 17.75
N ARG A 11 2.69 -34.39 18.99
CA ARG A 11 2.99 -33.15 19.77
C ARG A 11 4.46 -33.01 20.18
N LEU A 12 5.17 -34.10 20.40
CA LEU A 12 6.60 -34.07 20.72
C LEU A 12 7.47 -33.75 19.52
N GLN A 13 7.16 -34.34 18.34
CA GLN A 13 7.89 -34.05 17.10
C GLN A 13 7.74 -32.60 16.62
N ILE A 14 6.54 -32.04 16.70
CA ILE A 14 6.29 -30.64 16.34
C ILE A 14 7.05 -29.68 17.29
N ARG A 15 7.09 -29.95 18.58
CA ARG A 15 7.85 -29.14 19.55
C ARG A 15 9.36 -29.23 19.32
N VAL A 16 9.89 -30.37 19.01
CA VAL A 16 11.33 -30.54 18.72
C VAL A 16 11.71 -29.85 17.43
N VAL A 17 10.91 -30.00 16.37
CA VAL A 17 11.14 -29.32 15.08
C VAL A 17 11.08 -27.80 15.26
N ASN A 18 10.10 -27.25 15.99
CA ASN A 18 10.01 -25.82 16.25
C ASN A 18 11.21 -25.29 17.06
N ILE A 19 11.63 -26.00 18.11
CA ILE A 19 12.80 -25.58 18.91
C ILE A 19 14.09 -25.62 18.07
N TRP A 20 14.28 -26.59 17.20
CA TRP A 20 15.43 -26.68 16.29
C TRP A 20 15.40 -25.57 15.24
N THR A 21 14.23 -25.28 14.68
CA THR A 21 14.05 -24.21 13.71
C THR A 21 14.28 -22.84 14.35
N GLU A 22 13.72 -22.60 15.54
CA GLU A 22 13.94 -21.37 16.30
C GLU A 22 15.42 -21.18 16.69
N ARG A 23 16.10 -22.23 17.16
CA ARG A 23 17.53 -22.17 17.48
C ARG A 23 18.40 -21.92 16.25
N LYS A 24 18.07 -22.56 15.13
CA LYS A 24 18.79 -22.36 13.85
C LYS A 24 18.57 -20.94 13.33
N ASN A 25 17.35 -20.44 13.40
CA ASN A 25 17.02 -19.07 13.03
C ASN A 25 17.72 -18.06 13.94
N THR A 26 17.76 -18.28 15.25
CA THR A 26 18.46 -17.42 16.22
C THR A 26 19.98 -17.40 15.99
N MET A 27 20.60 -18.53 15.64
CA MET A 27 22.02 -18.59 15.31
C MET A 27 22.35 -17.93 13.97
N LEU A 28 21.51 -18.11 12.95
CA LEU A 28 21.63 -17.40 11.67
C LEU A 28 21.48 -15.90 11.89
N HIS A 29 20.50 -15.47 12.66
CA HIS A 29 20.29 -14.05 13.00
C HIS A 29 21.52 -13.42 13.66
N LYS A 30 22.09 -14.07 14.67
CA LYS A 30 23.34 -13.57 15.32
C LYS A 30 24.54 -13.52 14.37
N GLY A 31 24.63 -14.45 13.43
CA GLY A 31 25.68 -14.46 12.41
C GLY A 31 25.56 -13.27 11.44
N TYR A 32 24.33 -12.93 11.07
CA TYR A 32 24.06 -11.78 10.19
C TYR A 32 24.28 -10.44 10.92
N GLU A 33 23.83 -10.29 12.16
CA GLU A 33 24.05 -9.05 12.92
C GLU A 33 25.54 -8.69 13.02
N ARG A 34 26.41 -9.67 13.30
CA ARG A 34 27.85 -9.43 13.29
C ARG A 34 28.39 -8.97 11.93
N LYS A 35 27.90 -9.55 10.83
CA LYS A 35 28.30 -9.15 9.49
C LYS A 35 27.79 -7.75 9.14
N ILE A 36 26.56 -7.42 9.57
CA ILE A 36 25.99 -6.09 9.43
C ILE A 36 26.85 -5.06 10.16
N ASP A 37 27.19 -5.29 11.43
CA ASP A 37 28.06 -4.39 12.19
C ASP A 37 29.41 -4.18 11.52
N GLN A 38 30.00 -5.25 10.98
CA GLN A 38 31.26 -5.17 10.26
C GLN A 38 31.14 -4.37 8.96
N LEU A 39 30.06 -4.56 8.19
CA LEU A 39 29.82 -3.81 6.96
C LEU A 39 29.54 -2.33 7.23
N VAL A 40 28.79 -2.01 8.30
CA VAL A 40 28.53 -0.62 8.71
C VAL A 40 29.83 0.11 9.03
N ASN A 41 30.83 -0.55 9.63
CA ASN A 41 32.15 0.03 9.89
C ASN A 41 32.98 0.28 8.60
N GLU A 42 32.64 -0.36 7.49
CA GLU A 42 33.28 -0.11 6.19
C GLU A 42 32.68 1.09 5.44
N LEU A 43 31.47 1.52 5.81
CA LEU A 43 30.77 2.64 5.21
C LEU A 43 31.32 3.99 5.70
N THR A 44 31.50 4.94 4.79
CA THR A 44 31.72 6.34 5.19
C THR A 44 30.42 6.98 5.66
N LEU A 45 30.50 8.09 6.39
CA LEU A 45 29.32 8.82 6.83
C LEU A 45 28.44 9.25 5.63
N GLU A 46 29.04 9.71 4.54
CA GLU A 46 28.33 10.10 3.32
C GLU A 46 27.60 8.93 2.67
N GLU A 47 28.22 7.74 2.67
CA GLU A 47 27.58 6.52 2.17
C GLU A 47 26.40 6.08 3.06
N LYS A 48 26.56 6.19 4.38
CA LYS A 48 25.47 5.92 5.35
C LYS A 48 24.30 6.87 5.13
N ILE A 49 24.56 8.17 5.02
CA ILE A 49 23.53 9.19 4.76
C ILE A 49 22.82 8.90 3.44
N LYS A 50 23.54 8.59 2.37
CA LYS A 50 22.95 8.27 1.06
C LYS A 50 21.97 7.10 1.11
N MET A 51 22.15 6.13 2.01
CA MET A 51 21.28 4.98 2.16
C MET A 51 19.97 5.29 2.86
N ILE A 52 19.91 6.29 3.74
CA ILE A 52 18.77 6.55 4.64
C ILE A 52 17.76 7.56 4.08
N HIS A 53 17.91 8.02 2.86
CA HIS A 53 16.96 8.90 2.19
C HIS A 53 16.75 8.53 0.71
N GLY A 54 15.74 9.14 0.08
CA GLY A 54 15.46 8.96 -1.32
C GLY A 54 16.58 9.52 -2.20
N ALA A 55 17.01 8.76 -3.21
CA ALA A 55 17.84 9.18 -4.33
C ALA A 55 17.05 9.08 -5.66
N GLY A 56 15.77 9.07 -5.55
CA GLY A 56 14.74 9.05 -6.56
C GLY A 56 13.39 8.95 -5.89
N LEU A 57 12.31 9.25 -6.62
CA LEU A 57 10.95 9.29 -6.06
C LEU A 57 10.53 7.97 -5.37
N PHE A 58 11.05 6.82 -5.86
CA PHE A 58 10.72 5.49 -5.32
C PHE A 58 11.96 4.63 -5.07
N ARG A 59 13.12 5.22 -4.80
CA ARG A 59 14.34 4.46 -4.50
C ARG A 59 15.26 5.18 -3.51
N THR A 60 15.95 4.40 -2.69
CA THR A 60 17.03 4.90 -1.83
C THR A 60 18.34 5.06 -2.60
N GLY A 61 19.37 5.62 -1.95
CA GLY A 61 20.72 5.66 -2.51
C GLY A 61 21.41 4.28 -2.49
N ALA A 62 22.28 4.06 -3.46
CA ALA A 62 23.16 2.90 -3.55
C ALA A 62 24.57 3.22 -3.03
N VAL A 63 25.34 2.19 -2.66
CA VAL A 63 26.77 2.31 -2.34
C VAL A 63 27.56 1.39 -3.27
N GLU A 64 27.88 1.91 -4.43
CA GLU A 64 28.49 1.15 -5.54
C GLU A 64 29.83 0.54 -5.16
N ARG A 65 30.64 1.24 -4.34
CA ARG A 65 31.94 0.78 -3.85
C ARG A 65 31.87 -0.56 -3.10
N LEU A 66 30.77 -0.78 -2.38
CA LEU A 66 30.54 -2.01 -1.60
C LEU A 66 29.55 -2.96 -2.27
N GLY A 67 29.01 -2.61 -3.44
CA GLY A 67 28.04 -3.39 -4.16
C GLY A 67 26.63 -3.36 -3.53
N ILE A 68 26.32 -2.36 -2.68
CA ILE A 68 24.99 -2.23 -2.06
C ILE A 68 24.03 -1.57 -3.06
N PRO A 69 22.99 -2.28 -3.53
CA PRO A 69 22.01 -1.73 -4.46
C PRO A 69 21.05 -0.76 -3.76
N PRO A 70 20.33 0.10 -4.49
CA PRO A 70 19.21 0.85 -3.93
C PRO A 70 18.05 -0.09 -3.58
N ILE A 71 17.22 0.29 -2.62
CA ILE A 71 15.91 -0.33 -2.43
C ILE A 71 14.94 0.35 -3.40
N VAL A 72 14.27 -0.43 -4.24
CA VAL A 72 13.27 0.07 -5.21
C VAL A 72 11.87 -0.25 -4.68
N MET A 73 11.05 0.79 -4.55
CA MET A 73 9.69 0.70 -4.01
C MET A 73 8.66 0.92 -5.12
N SER A 74 7.43 0.54 -4.87
CA SER A 74 6.27 0.92 -5.69
C SER A 74 5.05 1.05 -4.82
N ASP A 75 4.18 1.99 -5.16
CA ASP A 75 2.83 2.00 -4.65
C ASP A 75 2.05 0.75 -5.06
N GLY A 76 1.02 0.49 -4.30
CA GLY A 76 0.07 -0.57 -4.47
C GLY A 76 -0.97 -0.52 -3.40
N PRO A 77 -2.11 -0.77 -3.16
CA PRO A 77 -2.61 -2.08 -2.83
C PRO A 77 -3.45 -2.74 -3.95
N THR A 78 -3.89 -1.98 -4.93
CA THR A 78 -4.77 -2.47 -6.00
C THR A 78 -4.02 -2.96 -7.24
N GLY A 79 -2.69 -3.01 -7.18
CA GLY A 79 -1.78 -3.40 -8.25
C GLY A 79 -0.45 -2.66 -8.14
N VAL A 80 0.56 -3.10 -8.85
CA VAL A 80 1.86 -2.41 -8.90
C VAL A 80 1.70 -1.14 -9.73
N ARG A 81 2.02 0.02 -9.15
CA ARG A 81 1.91 1.30 -9.85
C ARG A 81 2.88 1.36 -11.03
N PHE A 82 2.50 2.06 -12.09
CA PHE A 82 3.38 2.33 -13.23
C PHE A 82 4.60 3.18 -12.83
N GLU A 83 5.64 3.16 -13.67
CA GLU A 83 6.89 3.87 -13.38
C GLU A 83 6.78 5.37 -13.63
N PHE A 84 7.34 6.15 -12.72
CA PHE A 84 7.66 7.57 -12.91
C PHE A 84 9.12 7.73 -13.34
N PHE A 85 9.45 8.90 -13.90
CA PHE A 85 10.85 9.28 -13.98
C PHE A 85 11.45 9.36 -12.58
N ASN A 86 12.76 9.18 -12.48
CA ASN A 86 13.41 9.09 -11.18
C ASN A 86 13.34 10.40 -10.37
N ASP A 87 13.27 11.53 -11.05
CA ASP A 87 13.38 12.88 -10.52
C ASP A 87 12.16 13.79 -10.81
N ASN A 88 11.10 13.24 -11.36
CA ASN A 88 9.85 13.98 -11.58
C ASN A 88 8.65 13.04 -11.69
N TRP A 89 7.47 13.56 -11.42
CA TRP A 89 6.20 12.82 -11.44
C TRP A 89 5.64 12.59 -12.85
N GLY A 90 6.44 12.78 -13.90
CA GLY A 90 6.06 12.38 -15.25
C GLY A 90 6.08 10.86 -15.37
N ARG A 91 5.04 10.27 -15.97
CA ARG A 91 4.97 8.84 -16.24
C ARG A 91 6.05 8.45 -17.25
N ALA A 92 6.87 7.45 -16.93
CA ALA A 92 7.96 7.01 -17.79
C ALA A 92 7.46 6.34 -19.08
N GLY A 93 6.26 5.72 -19.06
CA GLY A 93 5.58 5.20 -20.24
C GLY A 93 6.21 3.93 -20.78
N HIS A 94 6.33 2.90 -19.94
CA HIS A 94 6.79 1.59 -20.37
C HIS A 94 5.66 0.78 -21.04
N ASN A 95 6.02 -0.10 -21.97
CA ASN A 95 5.03 -0.94 -22.69
C ASN A 95 4.34 -1.95 -21.76
N ASP A 96 4.93 -2.27 -20.62
CA ASP A 96 4.47 -3.20 -19.61
C ASP A 96 3.93 -2.51 -18.35
N ASP A 97 3.51 -1.26 -18.45
CA ASP A 97 2.84 -0.53 -17.37
C ASP A 97 1.47 -1.11 -16.99
N GLY A 98 0.84 -1.88 -17.87
CA GLY A 98 -0.41 -2.57 -17.58
C GLY A 98 -0.21 -3.65 -16.52
N VAL A 99 -1.03 -3.63 -15.46
CA VAL A 99 -0.92 -4.55 -14.31
C VAL A 99 -2.20 -5.32 -14.06
N THR A 100 -2.11 -6.43 -13.33
CA THR A 100 -3.29 -7.09 -12.81
C THR A 100 -4.02 -6.16 -11.85
N TYR A 101 -5.30 -5.87 -12.11
CA TYR A 101 -6.15 -5.10 -11.22
C TYR A 101 -6.58 -5.99 -10.05
N CYS A 102 -5.95 -5.80 -8.90
CA CYS A 102 -6.26 -6.53 -7.68
C CYS A 102 -7.49 -5.95 -6.98
N PRO A 103 -8.33 -6.78 -6.33
CA PRO A 103 -9.41 -6.29 -5.46
C PRO A 103 -8.87 -5.36 -4.39
N SER A 104 -9.65 -4.33 -4.05
CA SER A 104 -9.33 -3.44 -2.94
C SER A 104 -9.30 -4.21 -1.60
N ASN A 105 -8.61 -3.68 -0.60
CA ASN A 105 -8.56 -4.34 0.71
C ASN A 105 -9.95 -4.47 1.35
N SER A 106 -10.85 -3.50 1.12
CA SER A 106 -12.24 -3.60 1.56
C SER A 106 -12.99 -4.76 0.89
N ALA A 107 -12.75 -5.01 -0.42
CA ALA A 107 -13.29 -6.17 -1.11
C ALA A 107 -12.69 -7.48 -0.59
N ILE A 108 -11.37 -7.53 -0.36
CA ILE A 108 -10.71 -8.70 0.26
C ILE A 108 -11.31 -8.98 1.64
N ALA A 109 -11.52 -7.96 2.47
CA ALA A 109 -12.14 -8.12 3.79
C ALA A 109 -13.59 -8.63 3.72
N ALA A 110 -14.36 -8.19 2.72
CA ALA A 110 -15.75 -8.62 2.52
C ALA A 110 -15.87 -10.12 2.21
N THR A 111 -14.81 -10.78 1.75
CA THR A 111 -14.79 -12.24 1.55
C THR A 111 -14.79 -13.04 2.87
N TRP A 112 -14.25 -12.47 3.95
CA TRP A 112 -13.95 -13.17 5.22
C TRP A 112 -13.10 -14.43 5.03
N ASN A 113 -12.38 -14.53 3.91
CA ASN A 113 -11.63 -15.69 3.48
C ASN A 113 -10.12 -15.43 3.51
N ARG A 114 -9.45 -15.95 4.55
CA ARG A 114 -7.99 -15.78 4.73
C ARG A 114 -7.17 -16.38 3.59
N GLU A 115 -7.67 -17.44 2.95
CA GLU A 115 -6.97 -18.07 1.83
C GLU A 115 -6.96 -17.15 0.61
N LEU A 116 -8.09 -16.51 0.29
CA LEU A 116 -8.18 -15.53 -0.80
C LEU A 116 -7.35 -14.27 -0.49
N ALA A 117 -7.34 -13.82 0.76
CA ALA A 117 -6.46 -12.75 1.20
C ALA A 117 -4.98 -13.10 0.93
N GLY A 118 -4.55 -14.31 1.28
CA GLY A 118 -3.20 -14.81 0.99
C GLY A 118 -2.89 -14.91 -0.50
N LYS A 119 -3.84 -15.42 -1.30
CA LYS A 119 -3.71 -15.47 -2.78
C LYS A 119 -3.55 -14.05 -3.36
N SER A 120 -4.37 -13.09 -2.94
CA SER A 120 -4.27 -11.70 -3.38
C SER A 120 -2.90 -11.09 -3.05
N GLY A 121 -2.39 -11.35 -1.84
CA GLY A 121 -1.04 -10.95 -1.46
C GLY A 121 0.05 -11.61 -2.31
N THR A 122 -0.12 -12.90 -2.66
CA THR A 122 0.83 -13.62 -3.51
C THR A 122 0.88 -13.02 -4.92
N VAL A 123 -0.26 -12.71 -5.53
CA VAL A 123 -0.33 -12.04 -6.83
C VAL A 123 0.44 -10.73 -6.79
N LEU A 124 0.14 -9.87 -5.82
CA LEU A 124 0.80 -8.59 -5.69
C LEU A 124 2.31 -8.71 -5.47
N GLY A 125 2.75 -9.67 -4.64
CA GLY A 125 4.17 -9.93 -4.38
C GLY A 125 4.91 -10.47 -5.61
N GLU A 126 4.31 -11.39 -6.37
CA GLU A 126 4.90 -11.93 -7.59
C GLU A 126 5.02 -10.87 -8.69
N GLU A 127 3.99 -10.04 -8.87
CA GLU A 127 4.01 -8.93 -9.83
C GLU A 127 5.03 -7.86 -9.43
N ALA A 128 5.09 -7.46 -8.17
CA ALA A 128 6.10 -6.53 -7.67
C ALA A 128 7.52 -7.09 -7.92
N ARG A 129 7.75 -8.36 -7.61
CA ARG A 129 9.05 -8.99 -7.86
C ARG A 129 9.39 -9.08 -9.33
N GLY A 130 8.43 -9.47 -10.17
CA GLY A 130 8.58 -9.58 -11.62
C GLY A 130 8.92 -8.24 -12.29
N ARG A 131 8.43 -7.13 -11.72
CA ARG A 131 8.67 -5.74 -12.14
C ARG A 131 9.87 -5.09 -11.44
N GLY A 132 10.71 -5.88 -10.75
CA GLY A 132 11.96 -5.42 -10.16
C GLY A 132 11.81 -4.62 -8.87
N LYS A 133 10.66 -4.71 -8.17
CA LYS A 133 10.46 -4.03 -6.89
C LYS A 133 10.98 -4.85 -5.73
N ASP A 134 11.46 -4.15 -4.71
CA ASP A 134 11.97 -4.71 -3.46
C ASP A 134 10.97 -4.53 -2.32
N ILE A 135 10.17 -3.47 -2.40
CA ILE A 135 9.05 -3.16 -1.49
C ILE A 135 7.82 -2.82 -2.31
N ILE A 136 6.66 -3.37 -1.90
CA ILE A 136 5.35 -2.86 -2.28
C ILE A 136 4.72 -2.14 -1.08
N LEU A 137 4.26 -0.89 -1.29
CA LEU A 137 3.71 -0.02 -0.25
C LEU A 137 2.27 -0.41 0.07
N ALA A 138 2.11 -1.61 0.58
CA ALA A 138 0.85 -2.29 0.91
C ALA A 138 1.07 -3.35 2.01
N PRO A 139 -0.02 -3.76 2.72
CA PRO A 139 -1.37 -3.23 2.68
C PRO A 139 -1.58 -2.00 3.58
N GLY A 140 -2.60 -1.19 3.28
CA GLY A 140 -3.14 -0.19 4.20
C GLY A 140 -4.03 -0.87 5.25
N VAL A 141 -3.77 -0.62 6.55
CA VAL A 141 -4.46 -1.33 7.65
C VAL A 141 -5.10 -0.40 8.68
N ASN A 142 -5.19 0.90 8.38
CA ASN A 142 -5.88 1.82 9.28
C ASN A 142 -7.35 1.43 9.42
N VAL A 143 -7.88 1.58 10.63
CA VAL A 143 -9.29 1.27 10.89
C VAL A 143 -10.19 2.31 10.20
N MET A 144 -11.25 1.87 9.53
CA MET A 144 -12.26 2.76 8.95
C MET A 144 -13.07 3.41 10.07
N ARG A 145 -12.49 4.42 10.74
CA ARG A 145 -13.09 5.05 11.93
C ARG A 145 -14.28 5.91 11.58
N THR A 146 -14.24 6.53 10.40
CA THR A 146 -15.35 7.29 9.82
C THR A 146 -15.63 6.80 8.41
N PRO A 147 -16.90 6.69 8.01
CA PRO A 147 -17.25 6.33 6.63
C PRO A 147 -16.94 7.44 5.62
N LEU A 148 -16.52 8.62 6.07
CA LEU A 148 -16.24 9.78 5.23
C LEU A 148 -14.79 9.84 4.72
N CYS A 149 -13.86 9.07 5.32
CA CYS A 149 -12.46 9.09 4.92
C CYS A 149 -12.30 8.62 3.47
N GLY A 150 -11.64 9.45 2.64
CA GLY A 150 -11.47 9.21 1.21
C GLY A 150 -10.64 7.98 0.86
N ARG A 151 -9.79 7.50 1.79
CA ARG A 151 -8.95 6.31 1.59
C ARG A 151 -9.58 5.01 2.14
N ASN A 152 -10.85 5.02 2.54
CA ASN A 152 -11.49 3.80 3.05
C ASN A 152 -11.48 2.65 2.03
N PHE A 153 -11.50 2.92 0.73
CA PHE A 153 -11.44 1.89 -0.30
C PHE A 153 -10.16 1.03 -0.22
N GLU A 154 -9.03 1.59 0.20
CA GLU A 154 -7.76 0.87 0.33
C GLU A 154 -7.52 0.28 1.72
N TYR A 155 -8.40 0.52 2.70
CA TYR A 155 -8.39 -0.11 4.01
C TYR A 155 -9.32 -1.32 4.06
N PHE A 156 -9.21 -2.16 5.10
CA PHE A 156 -9.97 -3.41 5.16
C PHE A 156 -11.36 -3.25 5.76
N SER A 157 -11.47 -2.64 6.94
CA SER A 157 -12.70 -2.67 7.73
C SER A 157 -12.72 -1.63 8.86
N GLU A 158 -13.87 -1.48 9.51
CA GLU A 158 -14.01 -0.80 10.79
C GLU A 158 -13.72 -1.72 12.00
N ASP A 159 -13.66 -3.04 11.80
CA ASP A 159 -13.39 -4.03 12.85
C ASP A 159 -11.89 -4.35 12.93
N PRO A 160 -11.19 -3.97 14.02
CA PRO A 160 -9.76 -4.23 14.20
C PRO A 160 -9.38 -5.72 14.15
N TYR A 161 -10.29 -6.60 14.56
CA TYR A 161 -10.06 -8.05 14.50
C TYR A 161 -10.10 -8.54 13.05
N LEU A 162 -11.10 -8.16 12.27
CA LEU A 162 -11.20 -8.53 10.86
C LEU A 162 -10.00 -7.99 10.06
N ILE A 163 -9.61 -6.73 10.30
CA ILE A 163 -8.41 -6.16 9.67
C ILE A 163 -7.19 -7.05 9.97
N SER A 164 -6.98 -7.40 11.24
CA SER A 164 -5.83 -8.22 11.66
C SER A 164 -5.80 -9.59 10.99
N GLU A 165 -6.96 -10.25 10.90
CA GLU A 165 -7.07 -11.60 10.35
C GLU A 165 -6.96 -11.65 8.82
N MET A 166 -7.29 -10.54 8.14
CA MET A 166 -7.17 -10.45 6.68
C MET A 166 -5.83 -9.86 6.22
N ALA A 167 -5.26 -8.90 6.96
CA ALA A 167 -3.98 -8.29 6.62
C ALA A 167 -2.80 -9.27 6.76
N VAL A 168 -2.79 -10.12 7.79
CA VAL A 168 -1.71 -11.08 8.02
C VAL A 168 -1.46 -11.98 6.81
N PRO A 169 -2.44 -12.71 6.26
CA PRO A 169 -2.21 -13.53 5.07
C PRO A 169 -1.85 -12.73 3.81
N VAL A 170 -2.36 -11.48 3.65
CA VAL A 170 -1.92 -10.60 2.55
C VAL A 170 -0.42 -10.30 2.66
N ILE A 171 0.06 -9.93 3.86
CA ILE A 171 1.47 -9.66 4.11
C ILE A 171 2.34 -10.89 3.83
N GLU A 172 1.94 -12.06 4.36
CA GLU A 172 2.65 -13.32 4.13
C GLU A 172 2.70 -13.70 2.64
N GLY A 173 1.61 -13.47 1.92
CA GLY A 173 1.53 -13.66 0.47
C GLY A 173 2.51 -12.78 -0.29
N ILE A 174 2.53 -11.47 -0.04
CA ILE A 174 3.48 -10.53 -0.63
C ILE A 174 4.92 -10.97 -0.37
N GLU A 175 5.25 -11.24 0.88
CA GLU A 175 6.61 -11.54 1.31
C GLU A 175 7.10 -12.92 0.87
N SER A 176 6.18 -13.80 0.44
CA SER A 176 6.52 -15.11 -0.14
C SER A 176 7.35 -14.99 -1.43
N SER A 177 7.36 -13.82 -2.09
CA SER A 177 8.05 -13.57 -3.36
C SER A 177 9.40 -12.85 -3.22
N ASP A 178 10.00 -12.85 -2.02
CA ASP A 178 11.24 -12.12 -1.72
C ASP A 178 11.10 -10.60 -1.94
N VAL A 179 9.91 -10.06 -1.67
CA VAL A 179 9.55 -8.64 -1.66
C VAL A 179 9.12 -8.26 -0.24
N GLY A 180 9.43 -7.06 0.22
CA GLY A 180 8.90 -6.56 1.49
C GLY A 180 7.48 -6.01 1.32
N ALA A 181 6.53 -6.46 2.15
CA ALA A 181 5.31 -5.70 2.38
C ALA A 181 5.64 -4.48 3.24
N CYS A 182 5.03 -3.32 2.94
CA CYS A 182 5.15 -2.12 3.75
C CYS A 182 3.78 -1.74 4.31
N VAL A 183 3.50 -2.19 5.52
CA VAL A 183 2.20 -1.94 6.17
C VAL A 183 2.06 -0.47 6.53
N LYS A 184 0.93 0.14 6.17
CA LYS A 184 0.72 1.58 6.25
C LYS A 184 -0.68 1.94 6.77
N HIS A 185 -0.87 3.13 7.34
CA HIS A 185 0.07 4.18 7.73
C HIS A 185 0.15 4.21 9.26
N PHE A 186 1.33 4.05 9.84
CA PHE A 186 1.53 3.90 11.29
C PHE A 186 1.77 5.28 11.94
N ALA A 187 0.82 5.83 12.70
CA ALA A 187 -0.49 5.30 13.02
C ALA A 187 -1.55 6.42 13.03
N VAL A 188 -2.80 6.00 13.21
CA VAL A 188 -3.95 6.90 13.43
C VAL A 188 -4.25 7.87 12.26
N ASN A 189 -3.88 7.54 11.04
CA ASN A 189 -4.26 8.27 9.83
C ASN A 189 -5.66 7.82 9.39
N ASN A 190 -6.71 8.50 9.84
CA ASN A 190 -8.09 8.11 9.66
C ASN A 190 -8.97 9.19 8.99
N GLN A 191 -8.34 10.24 8.47
CA GLN A 191 -8.93 11.28 7.62
C GLN A 191 -7.90 11.80 6.64
N GLU A 192 -8.36 12.34 5.52
CA GLU A 192 -7.52 12.92 4.49
C GLU A 192 -7.44 14.44 4.59
N THR A 193 -8.52 15.09 5.01
CA THR A 193 -8.56 16.53 5.21
C THR A 193 -7.49 16.99 6.21
N GLU A 194 -6.61 17.87 5.76
CA GLU A 194 -5.46 18.39 6.54
C GLU A 194 -4.57 17.30 7.15
N ARG A 195 -4.46 16.15 6.49
CA ARG A 195 -3.77 14.97 7.00
C ARG A 195 -2.33 15.20 7.44
N ASN A 196 -1.63 16.19 6.87
CA ASN A 196 -0.26 16.54 7.26
C ASN A 196 -0.18 17.28 8.61
N TRP A 197 -1.28 17.92 9.06
CA TRP A 197 -1.28 18.82 10.20
C TRP A 197 -2.30 18.46 11.28
N VAL A 198 -3.23 17.56 11.00
CA VAL A 198 -4.21 17.13 11.99
C VAL A 198 -3.51 16.44 13.16
N ASN A 199 -3.77 16.93 14.38
CA ASN A 199 -3.23 16.34 15.60
C ASN A 199 -4.25 15.38 16.22
N VAL A 200 -3.89 14.13 16.37
CA VAL A 200 -4.74 13.10 16.98
C VAL A 200 -4.48 13.01 18.46
N GLU A 201 -5.51 13.34 19.25
CA GLU A 201 -5.56 13.17 20.69
C GLU A 201 -6.44 11.97 21.03
N ILE A 202 -5.88 10.96 21.67
CA ILE A 202 -6.57 9.70 21.94
C ILE A 202 -6.04 9.08 23.23
N ASP A 203 -6.93 8.48 24.01
CA ASP A 203 -6.55 7.75 25.22
C ASP A 203 -5.88 6.42 24.89
N GLU A 204 -5.06 5.94 25.82
CA GLU A 204 -4.23 4.74 25.65
C GLU A 204 -5.06 3.48 25.36
N ARG A 205 -6.21 3.31 26.01
CA ARG A 205 -7.06 2.15 25.81
C ARG A 205 -7.62 2.12 24.40
N THR A 206 -8.17 3.23 23.93
CA THR A 206 -8.73 3.35 22.57
C THR A 206 -7.63 3.15 21.52
N LEU A 207 -6.45 3.73 21.71
CA LEU A 207 -5.29 3.52 20.85
C LEU A 207 -4.97 2.02 20.72
N ARG A 208 -4.86 1.32 21.84
CA ARG A 208 -4.45 -0.10 21.91
C ARG A 208 -5.52 -1.08 21.47
N GLU A 209 -6.78 -0.79 21.70
CA GLU A 209 -7.87 -1.73 21.40
C GLU A 209 -8.46 -1.54 19.98
N ILE A 210 -8.33 -0.34 19.40
CA ILE A 210 -8.98 -0.01 18.13
C ILE A 210 -7.96 0.28 17.01
N TYR A 211 -6.97 1.14 17.25
CA TYR A 211 -6.11 1.65 16.18
C TYR A 211 -4.84 0.82 15.93
N LEU A 212 -4.28 0.21 16.96
CA LEU A 212 -3.02 -0.53 16.86
C LEU A 212 -3.13 -2.04 16.58
N PRO A 213 -4.26 -2.75 16.81
CA PRO A 213 -4.27 -4.22 16.72
C PRO A 213 -3.83 -4.79 15.37
N ALA A 214 -4.19 -4.14 14.26
CA ALA A 214 -3.80 -4.59 12.93
C ALA A 214 -2.28 -4.48 12.70
N PHE A 215 -1.66 -3.39 13.16
CA PHE A 215 -0.21 -3.21 13.12
C PHE A 215 0.51 -4.19 14.03
N GLU A 216 -0.02 -4.41 15.25
CA GLU A 216 0.52 -5.40 16.17
C GLU A 216 0.46 -6.82 15.56
N ALA A 217 -0.64 -7.18 14.91
CA ALA A 217 -0.78 -8.44 14.21
C ALA A 217 0.22 -8.56 13.04
N ALA A 218 0.40 -7.50 12.25
CA ALA A 218 1.41 -7.46 11.19
C ALA A 218 2.82 -7.71 11.73
N VAL A 219 3.18 -7.09 12.86
CA VAL A 219 4.50 -7.27 13.50
C VAL A 219 4.62 -8.65 14.15
N LYS A 220 3.66 -9.04 14.99
CA LYS A 220 3.80 -10.22 15.85
C LYS A 220 3.41 -11.52 15.17
N LYS A 221 2.42 -11.52 14.26
CA LYS A 221 1.97 -12.72 13.54
C LYS A 221 2.66 -12.84 12.19
N ALA A 222 2.53 -11.86 11.30
CA ALA A 222 3.09 -11.92 9.96
C ALA A 222 4.61 -11.69 9.91
N LYS A 223 5.21 -11.05 10.94
CA LYS A 223 6.64 -10.68 10.95
C LYS A 223 7.01 -9.76 9.81
N VAL A 224 6.14 -8.80 9.52
CA VAL A 224 6.26 -7.87 8.41
C VAL A 224 7.65 -7.22 8.34
N ARG A 225 8.19 -7.08 7.13
CA ARG A 225 9.57 -6.63 6.89
C ARG A 225 9.71 -5.12 6.84
N SER A 226 8.64 -4.39 6.51
CA SER A 226 8.65 -2.92 6.56
C SER A 226 7.30 -2.34 6.99
N ILE A 227 7.37 -1.13 7.57
CA ILE A 227 6.21 -0.34 8.02
C ILE A 227 6.43 1.09 7.54
N MET A 228 5.36 1.76 7.12
CA MET A 228 5.37 3.18 6.76
C MET A 228 4.76 4.01 7.89
N GLY A 229 5.46 5.07 8.31
CA GLY A 229 4.93 6.10 9.21
C GLY A 229 3.80 6.89 8.55
N ALA A 230 2.95 7.51 9.35
CA ALA A 230 1.83 8.31 8.85
C ALA A 230 2.19 9.80 8.78
N TYR A 231 1.40 10.58 8.02
CA TYR A 231 1.58 12.03 7.88
C TYR A 231 1.23 12.82 9.15
N ASN A 232 0.13 12.46 9.79
CA ASN A 232 -0.50 13.22 10.85
C ASN A 232 0.35 13.33 12.12
N LEU A 233 0.00 14.30 12.96
CA LEU A 233 0.55 14.38 14.30
C LEU A 233 -0.20 13.42 15.24
N PHE A 234 0.53 12.88 16.17
CA PHE A 234 0.02 12.14 17.32
C PHE A 234 0.54 12.78 18.60
N ARG A 235 -0.37 13.28 19.43
CA ARG A 235 -0.02 14.01 20.66
C ARG A 235 1.00 15.12 20.43
N GLY A 236 0.81 15.90 19.35
CA GLY A 236 1.62 17.06 18.99
C GLY A 236 2.93 16.80 18.27
N VAL A 237 3.25 15.52 17.91
CA VAL A 237 4.47 15.15 17.18
C VAL A 237 4.10 14.36 15.92
N HIS A 238 4.69 14.68 14.76
CA HIS A 238 4.47 13.93 13.53
C HIS A 238 4.79 12.44 13.70
N CYS A 239 3.95 11.55 13.20
CA CYS A 239 4.07 10.12 13.40
C CYS A 239 5.43 9.57 12.97
N CYS A 240 6.02 10.10 11.88
CA CYS A 240 7.35 9.70 11.40
C CYS A 240 8.50 10.12 12.34
N GLU A 241 8.26 11.05 13.25
CA GLU A 241 9.24 11.59 14.21
C GLU A 241 8.88 11.22 15.65
N ASN A 242 7.78 10.49 15.86
CA ASN A 242 7.19 10.24 17.18
C ASN A 242 7.84 9.05 17.88
N ASN A 243 8.63 9.34 18.91
CA ASN A 243 9.32 8.32 19.69
C ASN A 243 8.38 7.45 20.54
N GLU A 244 7.20 7.93 20.93
CA GLU A 244 6.21 7.12 21.64
C GLU A 244 5.69 6.00 20.72
N LEU A 245 5.32 6.33 19.48
CA LEU A 245 4.84 5.36 18.51
C LEU A 245 5.98 4.46 18.01
N LEU A 246 7.03 5.04 17.44
CA LEU A 246 8.09 4.29 16.76
C LEU A 246 9.08 3.66 17.75
N GLY A 247 9.43 4.35 18.82
CA GLY A 247 10.42 3.90 19.81
C GLY A 247 9.82 2.99 20.87
N GLU A 248 8.88 3.52 21.66
CA GLU A 248 8.37 2.77 22.80
C GLU A 248 7.43 1.63 22.38
N ILE A 249 6.44 1.90 21.52
CA ILE A 249 5.47 0.89 21.13
C ILE A 249 6.06 -0.06 20.09
N LEU A 250 6.51 0.46 18.94
CA LEU A 250 6.90 -0.39 17.82
C LEU A 250 8.23 -1.11 18.08
N ARG A 251 9.32 -0.38 18.38
CA ARG A 251 10.64 -0.97 18.58
C ARG A 251 10.75 -1.75 19.87
N LYS A 252 10.39 -1.15 21.03
CA LYS A 252 10.63 -1.77 22.34
C LYS A 252 9.55 -2.76 22.73
N GLU A 253 8.28 -2.35 22.76
CA GLU A 253 7.20 -3.22 23.26
C GLU A 253 6.91 -4.38 22.30
N TRP A 254 6.85 -4.10 20.99
CA TRP A 254 6.59 -5.14 19.99
C TRP A 254 7.84 -5.82 19.49
N ASN A 255 9.03 -5.34 19.88
CA ASN A 255 10.34 -5.85 19.46
C ASN A 255 10.47 -5.91 17.92
N TYR A 256 10.02 -4.86 17.26
CA TYR A 256 10.08 -4.77 15.80
C TYR A 256 11.49 -4.43 15.33
N ASP A 257 12.06 -5.26 14.47
CA ASP A 257 13.40 -5.12 13.91
C ASP A 257 13.41 -4.98 12.37
N GLY A 258 12.21 -4.73 11.76
CA GLY A 258 12.07 -4.43 10.35
C GLY A 258 12.38 -2.97 10.01
N LEU A 259 12.29 -2.65 8.72
CA LEU A 259 12.51 -1.31 8.17
C LEU A 259 11.32 -0.38 8.48
N ILE A 260 11.59 0.86 8.87
CA ILE A 260 10.58 1.91 9.00
C ILE A 260 10.86 2.99 7.96
N VAL A 261 9.91 3.21 7.06
CA VAL A 261 9.97 4.21 5.99
C VAL A 261 9.01 5.35 6.32
N SER A 262 9.36 6.59 6.02
CA SER A 262 8.39 7.69 6.12
C SER A 262 7.34 7.58 5.03
N ASP A 263 6.15 8.13 5.25
CA ASP A 263 5.31 8.54 4.13
C ASP A 263 5.99 9.67 3.35
N TRP A 264 5.57 9.92 2.11
CA TRP A 264 6.24 10.83 1.17
C TRP A 264 6.09 12.29 1.58
N GLY A 265 7.12 12.83 2.27
CA GLY A 265 7.10 14.17 2.87
C GLY A 265 6.59 14.18 4.31
N GLY A 266 6.55 13.04 4.98
CA GLY A 266 6.12 12.92 6.38
C GLY A 266 7.19 13.25 7.42
N ILE A 267 8.37 13.71 7.03
CA ILE A 267 9.44 14.19 7.91
C ILE A 267 9.59 15.70 7.76
N HIS A 268 9.69 16.41 8.88
CA HIS A 268 9.68 17.86 8.95
C HIS A 268 10.86 18.48 9.70
N ASP A 269 11.58 17.68 10.53
CA ASP A 269 12.70 18.16 11.34
C ASP A 269 13.87 17.17 11.35
N THR A 270 15.05 17.65 10.98
CA THR A 270 16.27 16.84 10.89
C THR A 270 16.66 16.18 12.21
N LYS A 271 16.56 16.93 13.32
CA LYS A 271 16.95 16.41 14.63
C LYS A 271 15.94 15.40 15.15
N ALA A 272 14.65 15.70 15.03
CA ALA A 272 13.58 14.78 15.43
C ALA A 272 13.66 13.47 14.62
N ALA A 273 13.87 13.53 13.30
CA ALA A 273 14.06 12.36 12.46
C ALA A 273 15.32 11.55 12.83
N ALA A 274 16.43 12.22 13.14
CA ALA A 274 17.65 11.54 13.57
C ALA A 274 17.48 10.80 14.89
N GLU A 275 16.80 11.41 15.86
CA GLU A 275 16.56 10.85 17.19
C GLU A 275 15.43 9.81 17.21
N SER A 276 14.51 9.83 16.24
CA SER A 276 13.44 8.84 16.10
C SER A 276 13.94 7.55 15.44
N PRO A 277 13.26 6.42 15.64
CA PRO A 277 13.59 5.15 15.00
C PRO A 277 13.20 5.04 13.52
N ILE A 278 12.79 6.12 12.85
CA ILE A 278 12.59 6.11 11.38
C ILE A 278 13.89 5.77 10.68
N ASP A 279 13.88 4.89 9.68
CA ASP A 279 15.09 4.42 9.03
C ASP A 279 15.34 5.09 7.67
N VAL A 280 14.28 5.40 6.91
CA VAL A 280 14.39 5.97 5.57
C VAL A 280 13.40 7.12 5.39
N GLU A 281 13.90 8.26 4.92
CA GLU A 281 13.08 9.38 4.46
C GLU A 281 12.78 9.27 2.98
N MET A 282 11.48 9.32 2.63
CA MET A 282 11.00 9.49 1.26
C MET A 282 10.19 10.77 1.15
N SER A 283 10.18 11.40 -0.03
CA SER A 283 9.43 12.63 -0.23
C SER A 283 8.91 12.76 -1.66
N ILE A 284 7.97 13.68 -1.84
CA ILE A 284 7.38 14.04 -3.14
C ILE A 284 8.28 14.97 -3.97
N TYR A 285 9.27 15.58 -3.34
CA TYR A 285 10.18 16.54 -3.98
C TYR A 285 11.38 15.82 -4.61
N ALA A 286 11.90 16.35 -5.70
CA ALA A 286 13.05 15.79 -6.41
C ALA A 286 14.41 16.42 -6.01
N ASN A 287 14.41 17.29 -5.01
CA ASN A 287 15.63 17.87 -4.43
C ASN A 287 16.18 16.99 -3.30
N PHE A 288 16.56 15.78 -3.64
CA PHE A 288 16.91 14.68 -2.73
C PHE A 288 17.95 15.04 -1.67
N ASP A 289 18.93 15.89 -2.03
CA ASP A 289 19.99 16.33 -1.11
C ASP A 289 19.49 17.32 -0.03
N GLU A 290 18.31 17.92 -0.23
CA GLU A 290 17.71 18.86 0.72
C GLU A 290 16.78 18.18 1.75
N TYR A 291 16.58 16.88 1.65
CA TYR A 291 15.78 16.13 2.62
C TYR A 291 16.34 16.28 4.03
N CYS A 292 15.49 16.20 5.03
CA CYS A 292 15.89 16.33 6.44
C CYS A 292 16.99 15.33 6.84
N MET A 293 16.92 14.11 6.29
CA MET A 293 17.91 13.06 6.55
C MET A 293 19.04 12.98 5.51
N ALA A 294 19.18 13.98 4.61
CA ALA A 294 20.23 14.10 3.63
C ALA A 294 21.35 15.07 4.10
N ASP A 295 21.70 16.06 3.28
CA ASP A 295 22.73 17.05 3.59
C ASP A 295 22.53 17.81 4.91
N PRO A 296 21.28 18.16 5.32
CA PRO A 296 21.06 18.75 6.65
C PRO A 296 21.55 17.85 7.78
N LEU A 297 21.23 16.53 7.71
CA LEU A 297 21.67 15.56 8.72
C LEU A 297 23.19 15.32 8.66
N LEU A 298 23.76 15.18 7.46
CA LEU A 298 25.21 15.06 7.28
C LEU A 298 25.97 16.22 7.95
N LYS A 299 25.45 17.45 7.77
CA LYS A 299 26.03 18.65 8.39
C LYS A 299 25.88 18.63 9.92
N ALA A 300 24.72 18.22 10.43
CA ALA A 300 24.49 18.15 11.87
C ALA A 300 25.42 17.14 12.56
N VAL A 301 25.66 15.96 11.96
CA VAL A 301 26.60 14.96 12.45
C VAL A 301 28.04 15.51 12.44
N ARG A 302 28.47 16.12 11.34
CA ARG A 302 29.81 16.72 11.23
C ARG A 302 30.07 17.85 12.24
N ASN A 303 29.02 18.57 12.62
CA ASN A 303 29.10 19.61 13.66
C ASN A 303 29.09 19.04 15.09
N GLY A 304 28.86 17.74 15.26
CA GLY A 304 28.72 17.09 16.56
C GLY A 304 27.37 17.39 17.27
N GLU A 305 26.37 17.80 16.53
CA GLU A 305 25.01 18.05 17.04
C GLU A 305 24.20 16.75 17.17
N ILE A 306 24.56 15.73 16.36
CA ILE A 306 23.96 14.39 16.32
C ILE A 306 25.08 13.36 16.29
N GLU A 307 24.93 12.28 17.06
CA GLU A 307 25.89 11.18 17.13
C GLU A 307 25.75 10.27 15.90
N GLU A 308 26.89 9.86 15.30
CA GLU A 308 26.90 8.99 14.10
C GLU A 308 26.23 7.64 14.37
N GLU A 309 26.26 7.15 15.60
CA GLU A 309 25.63 5.90 16.02
C GLU A 309 24.11 5.88 15.71
N ARG A 310 23.44 7.05 15.68
CA ARG A 310 22.05 7.16 15.27
C ARG A 310 21.86 6.78 13.81
N ILE A 311 22.82 7.13 12.97
CA ILE A 311 22.81 6.80 11.55
C ILE A 311 23.13 5.31 11.35
N ASP A 312 24.08 4.78 12.14
CA ASP A 312 24.44 3.36 12.09
C ASP A 312 23.26 2.45 12.34
N GLU A 313 22.42 2.76 13.33
CA GLU A 313 21.21 1.95 13.63
C GLU A 313 20.20 1.95 12.46
N LYS A 314 20.02 3.07 11.78
CA LYS A 314 19.16 3.17 10.60
C LYS A 314 19.72 2.32 9.44
N VAL A 315 21.01 2.43 9.16
CA VAL A 315 21.70 1.64 8.13
C VAL A 315 21.64 0.15 8.45
N LYS A 316 21.78 -0.25 9.72
CA LYS A 316 21.61 -1.65 10.15
C LYS A 316 20.20 -2.17 9.83
N SER A 317 19.16 -1.37 10.03
CA SER A 317 17.78 -1.75 9.67
C SER A 317 17.63 -1.96 8.16
N ILE A 318 18.23 -1.10 7.34
CA ILE A 318 18.24 -1.23 5.88
C ILE A 318 18.94 -2.51 5.45
N LEU A 319 20.14 -2.77 5.94
CA LEU A 319 20.91 -3.98 5.61
C LEU A 319 20.20 -5.26 6.08
N ARG A 320 19.57 -5.21 7.25
CA ARG A 320 18.76 -6.31 7.77
C ARG A 320 17.55 -6.60 6.87
N PHE A 321 16.87 -5.55 6.39
CA PHE A 321 15.80 -5.66 5.41
C PHE A 321 16.32 -6.30 4.11
N MET A 322 17.39 -5.79 3.52
CA MET A 322 17.98 -6.29 2.28
C MET A 322 18.35 -7.79 2.38
N LEU A 323 18.90 -8.23 3.51
CA LEU A 323 19.19 -9.63 3.77
C LEU A 323 17.91 -10.49 3.83
N ARG A 324 16.85 -9.99 4.47
CA ARG A 324 15.58 -10.70 4.63
C ARG A 324 14.82 -10.90 3.33
N VAL A 325 14.89 -9.93 2.43
CA VAL A 325 14.32 -10.04 1.08
C VAL A 325 15.32 -10.59 0.06
N LYS A 326 16.47 -11.06 0.52
CA LYS A 326 17.54 -11.68 -0.28
C LYS A 326 18.08 -10.78 -1.40
N MET A 327 18.07 -9.48 -1.21
CA MET A 327 18.73 -8.54 -2.14
C MET A 327 20.23 -8.74 -2.14
N ILE A 328 20.79 -8.96 -0.97
CA ILE A 328 22.23 -9.05 -0.73
C ILE A 328 22.60 -10.25 0.14
N ASP A 329 23.83 -10.71 0.02
CA ASP A 329 24.56 -11.51 1.01
C ASP A 329 25.84 -10.79 1.39
N ILE A 330 26.20 -10.75 2.66
CA ILE A 330 27.41 -10.08 3.14
C ILE A 330 28.55 -11.09 3.22
N VAL A 331 29.61 -10.85 2.45
CA VAL A 331 30.77 -11.74 2.32
C VAL A 331 32.06 -11.04 2.76
N GLU A 332 32.99 -11.82 3.31
CA GLU A 332 34.37 -11.36 3.55
C GLU A 332 35.14 -11.37 2.24
N VAL A 333 35.89 -10.31 1.95
CA VAL A 333 36.65 -10.13 0.71
C VAL A 333 38.11 -10.44 0.96
N GLU A 334 38.69 -11.36 0.18
CA GLU A 334 40.13 -11.62 0.21
C GLU A 334 40.91 -10.43 -0.33
N SER A 335 42.02 -10.07 0.34
CA SER A 335 42.80 -8.84 0.11
C SER A 335 43.38 -8.65 -1.33
N GLY A 336 43.18 -9.64 -2.21
CA GLY A 336 43.63 -9.59 -3.61
C GLY A 336 42.63 -9.05 -4.61
N ASP A 337 41.33 -9.10 -4.29
CA ASP A 337 40.26 -8.76 -5.24
C ASP A 337 39.87 -7.26 -5.20
N ASN A 338 40.26 -6.56 -4.12
CA ASN A 338 39.89 -5.17 -3.88
C ASN A 338 40.75 -4.14 -4.65
N GLU A 339 42.01 -4.48 -5.01
CA GLU A 339 42.86 -3.54 -5.77
C GLU A 339 42.28 -3.22 -7.16
N GLN A 340 41.64 -4.19 -7.81
CA GLN A 340 41.08 -4.01 -9.14
C GLN A 340 39.76 -3.21 -9.13
N THR A 341 38.94 -3.35 -8.08
CA THR A 341 37.66 -2.63 -7.92
C THR A 341 37.91 -1.17 -7.50
N ALA A 342 38.88 -0.92 -6.61
CA ALA A 342 39.26 0.42 -6.19
C ALA A 342 39.92 1.24 -7.32
N ILE A 343 40.70 0.60 -8.17
CA ILE A 343 41.36 1.24 -9.32
C ILE A 343 40.35 1.63 -10.41
N SER A 344 39.31 0.83 -10.60
CA SER A 344 38.24 1.14 -11.57
C SER A 344 37.29 2.26 -11.12
N ALA A 345 37.22 2.55 -9.82
CA ALA A 345 36.39 3.61 -9.26
C ALA A 345 37.07 4.95 -9.06
N GLY A 346 38.37 5.05 -9.36
CA GLY A 346 39.13 6.31 -9.28
C GLY A 346 39.40 6.82 -7.85
N CYS A 347 39.21 6.01 -6.82
CA CYS A 347 39.45 6.35 -5.41
C CYS A 347 40.90 5.96 -5.00
N THR A 348 41.78 6.94 -4.83
CA THR A 348 43.21 6.73 -4.58
C THR A 348 43.63 6.70 -3.09
N GLU A 349 42.72 6.83 -2.12
CA GLU A 349 43.12 6.95 -0.70
C GLU A 349 42.31 6.09 0.32
N GLN A 350 41.36 5.25 -0.10
CA GLN A 350 40.60 4.44 0.84
C GLN A 350 41.21 3.04 1.04
N LYS A 351 41.30 2.59 2.30
CA LYS A 351 41.64 1.20 2.63
C LYS A 351 40.71 0.25 1.89
N PRO A 352 41.20 -0.88 1.34
CA PRO A 352 40.32 -1.89 0.75
C PRO A 352 39.33 -2.41 1.79
N ALA A 353 38.05 -2.52 1.39
CA ALA A 353 37.01 -3.05 2.26
C ALA A 353 37.29 -4.51 2.61
N VAL A 354 37.05 -4.88 3.86
CA VAL A 354 37.17 -6.28 4.33
C VAL A 354 35.87 -7.03 4.08
N TYR A 355 34.73 -6.31 4.03
CA TYR A 355 33.41 -6.85 3.74
C TYR A 355 32.80 -6.13 2.53
N ALA A 356 32.11 -6.89 1.73
CA ALA A 356 31.34 -6.41 0.58
C ALA A 356 30.02 -7.19 0.47
N VAL A 357 29.15 -6.76 -0.42
CA VAL A 357 27.92 -7.46 -0.73
C VAL A 357 28.00 -8.12 -2.10
N ARG A 358 27.26 -9.21 -2.25
CA ARG A 358 27.03 -9.87 -3.53
C ARG A 358 25.54 -10.11 -3.71
N ASP A 359 25.11 -10.25 -4.96
CA ASP A 359 23.75 -10.61 -5.29
C ASP A 359 23.40 -11.98 -4.70
N TRP A 360 22.22 -12.06 -4.11
CA TRP A 360 21.64 -13.32 -3.68
C TRP A 360 20.67 -13.84 -4.73
N SER A 361 20.44 -15.16 -4.74
CA SER A 361 19.44 -15.74 -5.63
C SER A 361 18.03 -15.47 -5.08
N ARG A 362 17.35 -14.49 -5.65
CA ARG A 362 15.95 -14.16 -5.38
C ARG A 362 15.01 -14.88 -6.34
N LYS A 363 13.75 -15.03 -5.94
CA LYS A 363 12.68 -15.43 -6.86
C LYS A 363 12.60 -14.44 -8.01
N LYS A 364 12.31 -14.95 -9.22
CA LYS A 364 12.20 -14.07 -10.39
C LYS A 364 10.91 -13.24 -10.37
N GLY A 365 9.86 -13.78 -9.77
CA GLY A 365 8.51 -13.25 -9.88
C GLY A 365 7.90 -13.50 -11.27
N SER A 366 6.66 -13.13 -11.41
CA SER A 366 5.90 -13.17 -12.65
C SER A 366 4.84 -12.08 -12.60
N TYR A 367 4.32 -11.64 -13.75
CA TYR A 367 3.25 -10.65 -13.81
C TYR A 367 2.36 -10.92 -15.02
N ASP A 368 1.15 -10.39 -14.99
CA ASP A 368 0.13 -10.49 -16.05
C ASP A 368 -0.21 -11.94 -16.45
N THR A 369 -0.09 -12.89 -15.52
CA THR A 369 -0.35 -14.30 -15.79
C THR A 369 -1.85 -14.61 -15.71
N SER A 370 -2.31 -15.64 -16.46
CA SER A 370 -3.69 -16.12 -16.31
C SER A 370 -4.02 -16.58 -14.89
N ALA A 371 -3.03 -17.16 -14.18
CA ALA A 371 -3.21 -17.57 -12.79
C ALA A 371 -3.47 -16.37 -11.86
N HIS A 372 -2.81 -15.22 -12.11
CA HIS A 372 -3.11 -13.98 -11.39
C HIS A 372 -4.52 -13.48 -11.67
N GLN A 373 -4.93 -13.48 -12.94
CA GLN A 373 -6.29 -13.09 -13.35
C GLN A 373 -7.37 -13.98 -12.72
N ASP A 374 -7.14 -15.29 -12.69
CA ASP A 374 -8.05 -16.24 -12.05
C ASP A 374 -8.16 -16.00 -10.54
N ALA A 375 -7.04 -15.76 -9.86
CA ALA A 375 -7.02 -15.53 -8.41
C ALA A 375 -7.75 -14.23 -8.01
N VAL A 376 -7.54 -13.13 -8.75
CA VAL A 376 -8.23 -11.87 -8.47
C VAL A 376 -9.72 -11.94 -8.82
N LEU A 377 -10.09 -12.68 -9.87
CA LEU A 377 -11.49 -12.92 -10.23
C LEU A 377 -12.21 -13.75 -9.16
N GLU A 378 -11.57 -14.79 -8.62
CA GLU A 378 -12.10 -15.60 -7.51
C GLU A 378 -12.37 -14.71 -6.29
N THR A 379 -11.41 -13.86 -5.91
CA THR A 379 -11.55 -12.93 -4.80
C THR A 379 -12.68 -11.92 -5.05
N ALA A 380 -12.75 -11.33 -6.25
CA ALA A 380 -13.80 -10.39 -6.61
C ALA A 380 -15.20 -11.03 -6.52
N ARG A 381 -15.35 -12.26 -6.98
CA ARG A 381 -16.63 -12.99 -6.88
C ARG A 381 -17.08 -13.23 -5.43
N GLU A 382 -16.16 -13.63 -4.56
CA GLU A 382 -16.48 -13.86 -3.15
C GLU A 382 -16.67 -12.56 -2.35
N SER A 383 -16.19 -11.42 -2.86
CA SER A 383 -16.38 -10.12 -2.20
C SER A 383 -17.78 -9.53 -2.38
N ILE A 384 -18.58 -10.07 -3.31
CA ILE A 384 -19.94 -9.58 -3.60
C ILE A 384 -20.90 -10.13 -2.56
N VAL A 385 -21.53 -9.23 -1.80
CA VAL A 385 -22.46 -9.57 -0.70
C VAL A 385 -23.91 -9.29 -1.10
N LEU A 386 -24.75 -10.32 -1.05
CA LEU A 386 -26.19 -10.19 -1.28
C LEU A 386 -26.87 -9.68 0.00
N LEU A 387 -27.12 -8.37 0.07
CA LEU A 387 -27.72 -7.74 1.27
C LEU A 387 -29.23 -7.95 1.39
N LYS A 388 -29.93 -8.08 0.26
CA LYS A 388 -31.37 -8.21 0.20
C LYS A 388 -31.82 -8.99 -1.03
N ASN A 389 -32.72 -9.96 -0.89
CA ASN A 389 -33.28 -10.71 -2.00
C ASN A 389 -34.71 -11.13 -1.66
N GLU A 390 -35.60 -10.15 -1.54
CA GLU A 390 -37.04 -10.39 -1.28
C GLU A 390 -37.68 -11.05 -2.50
N ASP A 391 -38.66 -11.91 -2.25
CA ASP A 391 -39.39 -12.66 -3.28
C ASP A 391 -38.48 -13.50 -4.23
N GLN A 392 -37.24 -13.77 -3.82
CA GLN A 392 -36.28 -14.52 -4.63
C GLN A 392 -36.08 -13.90 -6.02
N ARG A 393 -35.96 -12.55 -6.10
CA ARG A 393 -35.77 -11.84 -7.36
C ARG A 393 -34.45 -12.23 -8.07
N LEU A 394 -33.42 -12.48 -7.29
CA LEU A 394 -32.12 -12.94 -7.79
C LEU A 394 -31.96 -14.46 -7.56
N PRO A 395 -31.26 -15.19 -8.47
CA PRO A 395 -30.73 -14.70 -9.74
C PRO A 395 -31.83 -14.35 -10.73
N LEU A 396 -31.53 -13.38 -11.63
CA LEU A 396 -32.41 -13.14 -12.77
C LEU A 396 -32.44 -14.39 -13.66
N ALA A 397 -33.61 -14.72 -14.18
CA ALA A 397 -33.83 -15.87 -15.05
C ALA A 397 -33.69 -15.43 -16.51
N PRO A 398 -32.56 -15.72 -17.21
CA PRO A 398 -32.35 -15.24 -18.58
C PRO A 398 -33.46 -15.64 -19.57
N GLU A 399 -34.13 -16.77 -19.31
CA GLU A 399 -35.28 -17.24 -20.09
C GLU A 399 -36.57 -16.43 -19.88
N LYS A 400 -36.61 -15.56 -18.87
CA LYS A 400 -37.75 -14.69 -18.54
C LYS A 400 -37.45 -13.21 -18.77
N THR A 401 -36.17 -12.82 -18.63
CA THR A 401 -35.72 -11.44 -18.82
C THR A 401 -35.28 -11.27 -20.28
N HIS A 402 -36.17 -10.76 -21.12
CA HIS A 402 -35.86 -10.52 -22.53
C HIS A 402 -35.30 -9.12 -22.76
N ARG A 403 -35.68 -8.16 -21.95
CA ARG A 403 -35.25 -6.76 -22.00
C ARG A 403 -34.76 -6.31 -20.62
N LEU A 404 -33.49 -5.99 -20.53
CA LEU A 404 -32.82 -5.53 -19.31
C LEU A 404 -32.36 -4.09 -19.46
N LEU A 405 -32.78 -3.22 -18.56
CA LEU A 405 -32.27 -1.86 -18.46
C LEU A 405 -31.16 -1.80 -17.38
N VAL A 406 -29.99 -1.31 -17.76
CA VAL A 406 -28.90 -1.01 -16.82
C VAL A 406 -28.79 0.50 -16.67
N ILE A 407 -28.97 1.01 -15.45
CA ILE A 407 -28.94 2.43 -15.14
C ILE A 407 -27.75 2.74 -14.24
N GLY A 408 -27.08 3.86 -14.49
CA GLY A 408 -26.06 4.43 -13.63
C GLY A 408 -24.73 4.67 -14.35
N HIS A 409 -24.16 5.83 -14.17
CA HIS A 409 -22.84 6.19 -14.71
C HIS A 409 -21.78 5.14 -14.32
N ASN A 410 -21.82 4.67 -13.07
CA ASN A 410 -20.89 3.65 -12.57
C ASN A 410 -20.96 2.31 -13.31
N ALA A 411 -22.06 2.02 -14.03
CA ALA A 411 -22.17 0.81 -14.83
C ALA A 411 -21.18 0.80 -16.03
N ALA A 412 -20.95 1.95 -16.62
CA ALA A 412 -20.08 2.10 -17.79
C ALA A 412 -18.68 2.63 -17.44
N LYS A 413 -18.47 3.14 -16.22
CA LYS A 413 -17.19 3.69 -15.76
C LYS A 413 -16.14 2.60 -15.55
N LEU A 414 -14.87 2.92 -15.83
CA LEU A 414 -13.72 2.13 -15.39
C LEU A 414 -13.33 2.54 -13.97
N HIS A 415 -13.04 1.54 -13.12
CA HIS A 415 -12.83 1.74 -11.68
C HIS A 415 -11.42 1.39 -11.18
N SER A 416 -10.50 1.01 -12.06
CA SER A 416 -9.16 0.56 -11.67
C SER A 416 -8.27 1.67 -11.12
N ASN A 417 -8.53 2.92 -11.51
CA ASN A 417 -7.71 4.04 -11.07
C ASN A 417 -8.31 4.68 -9.81
N GLY A 418 -7.68 4.39 -8.66
CA GLY A 418 -8.04 4.95 -7.36
C GLY A 418 -7.54 6.39 -7.13
N GLY A 419 -6.78 6.95 -8.05
CA GLY A 419 -6.10 8.25 -7.86
C GLY A 419 -4.99 8.20 -6.80
N GLY A 420 -4.20 9.28 -6.70
CA GLY A 420 -3.12 9.38 -5.70
C GLY A 420 -2.14 8.21 -5.75
N SER A 421 -1.76 7.68 -4.59
CA SER A 421 -0.88 6.52 -4.47
C SER A 421 -1.53 5.20 -4.91
N ALA A 422 -2.86 5.12 -4.98
CA ALA A 422 -3.58 3.94 -5.47
C ALA A 422 -3.79 3.93 -7.00
N GLU A 423 -3.23 4.89 -7.73
CA GLU A 423 -3.33 4.96 -9.19
C GLU A 423 -2.57 3.82 -9.87
N ILE A 424 -3.24 3.07 -10.73
CA ILE A 424 -2.66 2.01 -11.57
C ILE A 424 -3.10 2.14 -13.02
N ALA A 425 -2.42 1.44 -13.91
CA ALA A 425 -2.86 1.19 -15.27
C ALA A 425 -3.28 -0.28 -15.37
N ALA A 426 -4.57 -0.57 -15.31
CA ALA A 426 -5.03 -1.95 -15.42
C ALA A 426 -4.69 -2.54 -16.81
N LEU A 427 -4.28 -3.82 -16.84
CA LEU A 427 -4.04 -4.55 -18.09
C LEU A 427 -5.32 -4.60 -18.93
N TYR A 428 -6.44 -4.86 -18.27
CA TYR A 428 -7.79 -4.73 -18.81
C TYR A 428 -8.77 -4.52 -17.66
N GLU A 429 -9.95 -4.03 -17.98
CA GLU A 429 -11.02 -3.83 -17.03
C GLU A 429 -12.37 -4.20 -17.63
N ILE A 430 -13.17 -4.91 -16.88
CA ILE A 430 -14.55 -5.27 -17.24
C ILE A 430 -15.48 -4.49 -16.31
N ASN A 431 -16.06 -3.40 -16.83
CA ASN A 431 -17.06 -2.66 -16.08
C ASN A 431 -18.38 -3.45 -15.93
N PRO A 432 -19.27 -3.10 -14.99
CA PRO A 432 -20.52 -3.84 -14.76
C PRO A 432 -21.38 -4.02 -16.01
N LEU A 433 -21.52 -3.00 -16.83
CA LEU A 433 -22.31 -3.06 -18.07
C LEU A 433 -21.74 -4.06 -19.09
N LEU A 434 -20.43 -4.05 -19.27
CA LEU A 434 -19.74 -4.99 -20.15
C LEU A 434 -19.88 -6.43 -19.61
N GLY A 435 -19.67 -6.63 -18.30
CA GLY A 435 -19.80 -7.94 -17.66
C GLY A 435 -21.22 -8.52 -17.83
N ILE A 436 -22.25 -7.70 -17.60
CA ILE A 436 -23.65 -8.10 -17.82
C ILE A 436 -23.90 -8.49 -19.28
N LYS A 437 -23.42 -7.69 -20.23
CA LYS A 437 -23.56 -7.99 -21.68
C LYS A 437 -22.83 -9.27 -22.07
N MET A 438 -21.64 -9.52 -21.52
CA MET A 438 -20.90 -10.75 -21.79
C MET A 438 -21.60 -11.99 -21.25
N GLU A 439 -22.18 -11.92 -20.06
CA GLU A 439 -22.91 -13.04 -19.43
C GLU A 439 -24.19 -13.37 -20.16
N LEU A 440 -24.98 -12.37 -20.53
CA LEU A 440 -26.27 -12.58 -21.20
C LEU A 440 -26.14 -12.88 -22.69
N GLY A 441 -25.06 -12.43 -23.33
CA GLY A 441 -24.85 -12.57 -24.77
C GLY A 441 -25.99 -11.97 -25.59
N GLY A 442 -26.39 -12.64 -26.70
CA GLY A 442 -27.50 -12.23 -27.56
C GLY A 442 -28.88 -12.68 -27.07
N ASN A 443 -29.00 -13.29 -25.88
CA ASN A 443 -30.26 -13.84 -25.38
C ASN A 443 -31.18 -12.81 -24.73
N CYS A 444 -30.64 -11.62 -24.42
CA CYS A 444 -31.35 -10.53 -23.76
C CYS A 444 -30.96 -9.20 -24.42
N GLU A 445 -31.95 -8.34 -24.66
CA GLU A 445 -31.69 -6.95 -25.07
C GLU A 445 -31.24 -6.16 -23.85
N VAL A 446 -29.97 -5.71 -23.82
CA VAL A 446 -29.40 -4.91 -22.72
C VAL A 446 -29.26 -3.46 -23.18
N THR A 447 -30.10 -2.60 -22.62
CA THR A 447 -30.08 -1.15 -22.83
C THR A 447 -29.39 -0.46 -21.67
N TYR A 448 -28.66 0.62 -21.93
CA TYR A 448 -27.99 1.43 -20.93
C TYR A 448 -28.58 2.84 -20.89
N ALA A 449 -28.80 3.34 -19.67
CA ALA A 449 -29.13 4.74 -19.42
C ALA A 449 -28.20 5.30 -18.33
N GLU A 450 -27.65 6.48 -18.54
CA GLU A 450 -26.70 7.09 -17.59
C GLU A 450 -27.35 7.40 -16.24
N GLY A 451 -28.58 7.92 -16.27
CA GLY A 451 -29.47 8.12 -15.11
C GLY A 451 -29.10 9.31 -14.22
N TYR A 452 -27.82 9.63 -14.05
CA TYR A 452 -27.36 10.78 -13.31
C TYR A 452 -26.13 11.40 -13.98
N TYR A 453 -25.98 12.71 -13.79
CA TYR A 453 -24.91 13.49 -14.40
C TYR A 453 -23.66 13.49 -13.51
N VAL A 454 -22.53 13.12 -14.09
CA VAL A 454 -21.20 13.25 -13.47
C VAL A 454 -20.43 14.31 -14.27
N PRO A 455 -20.11 15.48 -13.68
CA PRO A 455 -19.32 16.48 -14.37
C PRO A 455 -17.94 15.96 -14.77
N ASP A 456 -17.48 16.35 -15.98
CA ASP A 456 -16.09 16.09 -16.37
C ASP A 456 -15.15 16.84 -15.43
N LYS A 457 -14.37 16.10 -14.66
CA LYS A 457 -13.30 16.68 -13.86
C LYS A 457 -12.13 16.98 -14.80
N ASN A 458 -12.03 18.22 -15.32
CA ASN A 458 -10.79 18.77 -15.85
C ASN A 458 -9.80 19.00 -14.68
N ARG A 459 -9.47 17.93 -13.96
CA ARG A 459 -8.40 17.96 -13.00
C ARG A 459 -7.08 18.11 -13.75
N GLN A 460 -6.53 19.32 -13.80
CA GLN A 460 -5.10 19.43 -13.70
C GLN A 460 -4.73 18.61 -12.47
N GLN A 461 -3.97 17.52 -12.65
CA GLN A 461 -3.33 16.84 -11.53
C GLN A 461 -2.58 17.92 -10.77
N VAL A 462 -3.16 18.39 -9.68
CA VAL A 462 -2.48 19.27 -8.76
C VAL A 462 -1.43 18.36 -8.13
N LEU A 463 -0.18 18.55 -8.50
CA LEU A 463 0.98 17.83 -7.95
C LEU A 463 1.06 17.96 -6.41
N ASN A 464 0.19 18.75 -5.81
CA ASN A 464 0.16 19.05 -4.39
C ASN A 464 -1.15 18.62 -3.71
N TRP A 465 -1.65 17.44 -4.06
CA TRP A 465 -2.76 16.77 -3.38
C TRP A 465 -2.55 16.56 -1.86
N GLN A 466 -1.39 16.96 -1.32
CA GLN A 466 -1.08 16.91 0.10
C GLN A 466 -1.53 18.16 0.89
N GLU A 467 -1.88 19.25 0.24
CA GLU A 467 -2.12 20.56 0.89
C GLU A 467 -3.46 21.20 0.51
N VAL A 468 -4.49 20.42 0.26
CA VAL A 468 -5.81 21.00 -0.04
C VAL A 468 -6.45 21.54 1.24
N SER A 469 -6.77 22.84 1.26
CA SER A 469 -7.42 23.47 2.38
C SER A 469 -8.91 23.14 2.45
N LEU A 470 -9.52 23.25 3.65
CA LEU A 470 -10.97 23.07 3.84
C LEU A 470 -11.81 24.02 2.96
N ASP A 471 -11.33 25.25 2.72
CA ASP A 471 -12.02 26.24 1.89
C ASP A 471 -11.96 25.87 0.39
N GLU A 472 -10.86 25.29 -0.07
CA GLU A 472 -10.71 24.75 -1.42
C GLU A 472 -11.61 23.52 -1.61
N LEU A 473 -11.63 22.59 -0.68
CA LEU A 473 -12.55 21.46 -0.65
C LEU A 473 -14.02 21.91 -0.74
N ALA A 474 -14.42 22.89 0.05
CA ALA A 474 -15.80 23.39 0.04
C ALA A 474 -16.17 24.07 -1.29
N SER A 475 -15.23 24.76 -1.94
CA SER A 475 -15.44 25.40 -3.24
C SER A 475 -15.50 24.38 -4.39
N GLU A 476 -14.70 23.33 -4.34
CA GLU A 476 -14.69 22.25 -5.31
C GLU A 476 -15.92 21.35 -5.22
N GLN A 477 -16.40 21.05 -4.01
CA GLN A 477 -17.58 20.19 -3.81
C GLN A 477 -18.83 20.71 -4.52
N GLY A 478 -19.06 22.01 -4.55
CA GLY A 478 -20.17 22.60 -5.30
C GLY A 478 -20.07 22.38 -6.81
N ALA A 479 -18.87 22.32 -7.35
CA ALA A 479 -18.61 22.03 -8.75
C ALA A 479 -18.67 20.52 -9.06
N TYR A 480 -18.32 19.66 -8.09
CA TYR A 480 -18.37 18.21 -8.22
C TYR A 480 -19.77 17.63 -8.34
N GLU A 481 -20.75 18.24 -7.71
CA GLU A 481 -22.10 17.71 -7.66
C GLU A 481 -22.95 18.13 -8.87
N GLY A 482 -22.40 18.89 -9.82
CA GLY A 482 -23.19 19.42 -10.94
C GLY A 482 -24.32 20.34 -10.45
N ASN A 483 -24.13 21.03 -9.32
CA ASN A 483 -25.14 21.86 -8.68
C ASN A 483 -25.31 23.24 -9.36
N ASP A 484 -24.53 23.53 -10.40
CA ASP A 484 -24.74 24.69 -11.25
C ASP A 484 -26.06 24.56 -12.08
N PRO A 485 -26.61 25.65 -12.61
CA PRO A 485 -27.87 25.60 -13.31
C PRO A 485 -27.92 24.69 -14.54
N GLU A 486 -26.81 24.53 -15.27
CA GLU A 486 -26.74 23.65 -16.44
C GLU A 486 -26.63 22.18 -16.01
N GLY A 487 -25.77 21.87 -15.03
CA GLY A 487 -25.64 20.53 -14.43
C GLY A 487 -26.97 20.02 -13.90
N ARG A 488 -27.73 20.84 -13.16
CA ARG A 488 -29.08 20.47 -12.68
C ARG A 488 -30.06 20.18 -13.81
N LYS A 489 -29.97 20.89 -14.91
CA LYS A 489 -30.83 20.65 -16.08
C LYS A 489 -30.47 19.30 -16.75
N ILE A 490 -29.19 19.02 -16.92
CA ILE A 490 -28.72 17.73 -17.44
C ILE A 490 -29.13 16.59 -16.50
N GLN A 491 -28.90 16.76 -15.22
CA GLN A 491 -29.28 15.79 -14.18
C GLN A 491 -30.77 15.43 -14.24
N LYS A 492 -31.62 16.45 -14.36
CA LYS A 492 -33.07 16.25 -14.48
C LYS A 492 -33.43 15.48 -15.74
N ALA A 493 -32.84 15.82 -16.87
CA ALA A 493 -33.12 15.16 -18.16
C ALA A 493 -32.72 13.68 -18.13
N LEU A 494 -31.52 13.35 -17.65
CA LEU A 494 -31.04 11.97 -17.53
C LEU A 494 -31.90 11.13 -16.58
N ARG A 495 -32.33 11.73 -15.46
CA ARG A 495 -33.24 11.05 -14.52
C ARG A 495 -34.61 10.77 -15.15
N GLU A 496 -35.22 11.77 -15.81
CA GLU A 496 -36.52 11.61 -16.47
C GLU A 496 -36.48 10.56 -17.59
N GLU A 497 -35.40 10.51 -18.36
CA GLU A 497 -35.15 9.47 -19.37
C GLU A 497 -35.07 8.08 -18.74
N ALA A 498 -34.22 7.90 -17.71
CA ALA A 498 -34.04 6.61 -17.06
C ALA A 498 -35.34 6.08 -16.42
N VAL A 499 -36.11 6.96 -15.76
CA VAL A 499 -37.40 6.59 -15.14
C VAL A 499 -38.44 6.22 -16.22
N ALA A 500 -38.48 6.96 -17.32
CA ALA A 500 -39.40 6.62 -18.43
C ALA A 500 -39.07 5.24 -19.03
N LEU A 501 -37.79 4.98 -19.32
CA LEU A 501 -37.33 3.69 -19.82
C LEU A 501 -37.62 2.55 -18.86
N ALA A 502 -37.47 2.73 -17.56
CA ALA A 502 -37.65 1.67 -16.56
C ALA A 502 -39.03 0.99 -16.64
N SER A 503 -40.08 1.71 -17.08
CA SER A 503 -41.42 1.17 -17.26
C SER A 503 -41.59 0.24 -18.48
N GLU A 504 -40.58 0.24 -19.40
CA GLU A 504 -40.65 -0.51 -20.66
C GLU A 504 -39.82 -1.82 -20.62
N TYR A 505 -39.13 -2.10 -19.52
CA TYR A 505 -38.20 -3.22 -19.38
C TYR A 505 -38.69 -4.25 -18.36
N ASP A 506 -38.33 -5.52 -18.55
CA ASP A 506 -38.72 -6.62 -17.68
C ASP A 506 -38.01 -6.53 -16.32
N ASP A 507 -36.73 -6.16 -16.37
CA ASP A 507 -35.87 -5.99 -15.21
C ASP A 507 -35.00 -4.72 -15.33
N VAL A 508 -34.68 -4.12 -14.19
CA VAL A 508 -33.82 -2.94 -14.08
C VAL A 508 -32.69 -3.23 -13.10
N ILE A 509 -31.46 -3.01 -13.53
CA ILE A 509 -30.26 -3.02 -12.67
C ILE A 509 -29.76 -1.60 -12.52
N PHE A 510 -29.79 -1.07 -11.29
CA PHE A 510 -29.17 0.21 -10.97
C PHE A 510 -27.76 -0.03 -10.41
N VAL A 511 -26.75 0.56 -11.05
CA VAL A 511 -25.34 0.52 -10.62
C VAL A 511 -24.96 1.88 -10.06
N GLY A 512 -25.13 2.03 -8.78
CA GLY A 512 -24.87 3.27 -8.06
C GLY A 512 -23.76 3.12 -7.02
N GLY A 513 -23.64 4.12 -6.16
CA GLY A 513 -22.67 4.18 -5.09
C GLY A 513 -21.54 5.18 -5.33
N LEU A 514 -20.49 5.05 -4.57
CA LEU A 514 -19.27 5.85 -4.69
C LEU A 514 -18.42 5.38 -5.87
N ASN A 515 -17.51 6.23 -6.27
CA ASN A 515 -16.41 5.90 -7.19
C ASN A 515 -15.20 6.78 -6.84
N HIS A 516 -14.07 6.57 -7.51
CA HIS A 516 -12.84 7.32 -7.24
C HIS A 516 -12.86 8.80 -7.64
N ASP A 517 -14.00 9.34 -8.08
CA ASP A 517 -14.18 10.79 -8.18
C ASP A 517 -14.63 11.40 -6.84
N THR A 518 -15.09 10.59 -5.90
CA THR A 518 -15.63 11.01 -4.60
C THR A 518 -15.04 10.26 -3.42
N ASP A 519 -14.22 9.23 -3.67
CA ASP A 519 -13.58 8.36 -2.67
C ASP A 519 -12.14 8.13 -3.11
N GLU A 520 -11.25 9.03 -2.71
CA GLU A 520 -9.86 9.10 -3.18
C GLU A 520 -8.91 9.66 -2.14
N GLU A 521 -7.62 9.47 -2.34
CA GLU A 521 -6.56 10.03 -1.51
C GLU A 521 -6.54 11.56 -1.57
N GLY A 522 -6.37 12.20 -0.41
CA GLY A 522 -6.30 13.66 -0.25
C GLY A 522 -7.64 14.33 0.05
N TYR A 523 -8.77 13.61 -0.03
CA TYR A 523 -10.11 14.19 0.11
C TYR A 523 -11.03 13.32 0.95
N ASP A 524 -11.70 13.90 1.94
CA ASP A 524 -12.78 13.25 2.67
C ASP A 524 -14.13 13.64 2.09
N ARG A 525 -15.11 12.75 2.19
CA ARG A 525 -16.49 13.04 1.79
C ARG A 525 -17.16 13.98 2.78
N PRO A 526 -18.01 14.91 2.31
CA PRO A 526 -18.67 15.90 3.16
C PRO A 526 -19.80 15.30 4.00
N ASP A 527 -20.49 14.28 3.48
CA ASP A 527 -21.64 13.63 4.11
C ASP A 527 -21.82 12.17 3.64
N LEU A 528 -22.87 11.53 4.11
CA LEU A 528 -23.20 10.13 3.79
C LEU A 528 -24.16 9.95 2.61
N LYS A 529 -24.56 11.02 1.93
CA LYS A 529 -25.41 10.91 0.75
C LYS A 529 -24.68 10.27 -0.41
N LEU A 530 -25.44 9.64 -1.27
CA LEU A 530 -24.89 9.21 -2.55
C LEU A 530 -24.58 10.44 -3.42
N PRO A 531 -23.41 10.49 -4.07
CA PRO A 531 -23.03 11.62 -4.92
C PRO A 531 -23.95 11.74 -6.13
N TYR A 532 -23.93 12.91 -6.76
CA TYR A 532 -24.62 13.16 -8.04
C TYR A 532 -26.14 12.93 -8.02
N HIS A 533 -26.79 13.19 -6.88
CA HIS A 533 -28.24 13.04 -6.72
C HIS A 533 -28.81 11.63 -7.03
N GLN A 534 -27.99 10.59 -6.84
CA GLN A 534 -28.42 9.20 -7.04
C GLN A 534 -29.63 8.83 -6.18
N ASP A 535 -29.74 9.38 -4.97
CA ASP A 535 -30.88 9.18 -4.06
C ASP A 535 -32.21 9.57 -4.69
N GLU A 536 -32.23 10.66 -5.45
CA GLU A 536 -33.43 11.14 -6.16
C GLU A 536 -33.82 10.24 -7.32
N LEU A 537 -32.85 9.55 -7.95
CA LEU A 537 -33.13 8.60 -9.01
C LEU A 537 -33.67 7.29 -8.47
N ILE A 538 -33.18 6.83 -7.32
CA ILE A 538 -33.62 5.57 -6.68
C ILE A 538 -35.04 5.70 -6.13
N THR A 539 -35.44 6.89 -5.67
CA THR A 539 -36.74 7.16 -5.03
C THR A 539 -37.85 7.36 -6.07
#